data_72acfda5253703eda0e7b525d320dcce
#
_entry.id   72acfda5253703eda0e7b525d320dcce
#
_cell.length_a   1.000
_cell.length_b   1.000
_cell.length_c   1.000
_cell.angle_alpha   90.00
_cell.angle_beta   90.00
_cell.angle_gamma   90.00
#
_symmetry.space_group_name_H-M   'P 1'
#
loop_
_entity.id
_entity.type
_entity.pdbx_description
1 polymer ?
#
loop_
_entity_poly.entity_id
_entity_poly.type
_entity_poly.pdbx_seq_one_letter_code
_entity_poly.pdbx_strand_id
1 'polypeptide(L)'
;CSSDLKFHEREAEIVALAGQHGAVTIATNMAGRGTDIKLDDEAKAAGGLKIIGTERHESRRIDNQLRGRSGRQGDPGESRFYISLEDDLMRLFGSERLMSAFNALGVPENEQIEHKMLTSAIEKAQMKIENNNFGIRKNLLEYDQVMNEQREIIYAERRRVLDGESMRDSIYKMIADVVENAVDTFIGDDQEPEEWDLSGLNETLL
;
A
#
# COMPACT_ATOMS: atom_id res chain seq x y z
N CYS A 1 -14.85 1.87 26.27
CA CYS A 1 -15.66 1.81 25.04
C CYS A 1 -14.82 1.24 23.91
N SER A 2 -15.37 0.25 23.21
CA SER A 2 -14.76 -0.34 22.01
C SER A 2 -15.44 0.25 20.79
N SER A 3 -14.67 0.81 19.85
CA SER A 3 -15.20 1.24 18.56
C SER A 3 -15.34 0.01 17.66
N ASP A 4 -16.56 -0.28 17.19
CA ASP A 4 -16.81 -1.33 16.22
C ASP A 4 -16.93 -0.70 14.83
N LEU A 5 -16.08 -1.11 13.90
CA LEU A 5 -15.99 -0.58 12.52
C LEU A 5 -17.30 -0.69 11.72
N LYS A 6 -18.30 -1.41 12.22
CA LYS A 6 -19.61 -1.54 11.58
C LYS A 6 -20.52 -0.32 11.72
N PHE A 7 -20.19 0.62 12.62
CA PHE A 7 -21.04 1.77 12.93
C PHE A 7 -20.22 3.08 12.95
N HIS A 8 -19.89 3.59 11.79
CA HIS A 8 -19.05 4.80 11.64
C HIS A 8 -19.60 6.06 12.38
N GLU A 9 -20.91 6.24 12.39
CA GLU A 9 -21.54 7.37 13.13
C GLU A 9 -21.30 7.23 14.63
N ARG A 10 -21.51 6.06 15.16
CA ARG A 10 -21.31 5.77 16.59
C ARG A 10 -19.85 5.80 17.00
N GLU A 11 -18.96 5.44 16.10
CA GLU A 11 -17.50 5.57 16.30
C GLU A 11 -17.09 7.03 16.48
N ALA A 12 -17.60 7.92 15.64
CA ALA A 12 -17.31 9.36 15.73
C ALA A 12 -17.77 9.95 17.07
N GLU A 13 -18.96 9.56 17.56
CA GLU A 13 -19.47 9.95 18.88
C GLU A 13 -18.57 9.47 20.01
N ILE A 14 -18.17 8.19 20.00
CA ILE A 14 -17.26 7.59 21.01
C ILE A 14 -15.91 8.32 21.01
N VAL A 15 -15.37 8.60 19.84
CA VAL A 15 -14.07 9.29 19.72
C VAL A 15 -14.17 10.73 20.17
N ALA A 16 -15.29 11.41 19.93
CA ALA A 16 -15.53 12.77 20.42
C ALA A 16 -15.51 12.85 21.96
N LEU A 17 -15.99 11.81 22.65
CA LEU A 17 -15.97 11.72 24.11
C LEU A 17 -14.59 11.44 24.69
N ALA A 18 -13.62 10.98 23.89
CA ALA A 18 -12.26 10.67 24.33
C ALA A 18 -11.49 11.90 24.89
N GLY A 19 -11.96 13.11 24.59
CA GLY A 19 -11.36 14.35 25.07
C GLY A 19 -11.81 14.80 26.46
N GLN A 20 -12.72 14.08 27.10
CA GLN A 20 -13.23 14.42 28.43
C GLN A 20 -12.27 13.95 29.52
N HIS A 21 -12.18 14.68 30.61
CA HIS A 21 -11.37 14.30 31.78
C HIS A 21 -11.80 12.95 32.34
N GLY A 22 -10.83 12.08 32.60
CA GLY A 22 -11.08 10.72 33.09
C GLY A 22 -11.65 9.74 32.07
N ALA A 23 -11.91 10.15 30.82
CA ALA A 23 -12.36 9.23 29.78
C ALA A 23 -11.23 8.30 29.31
N VAL A 24 -11.58 7.02 29.14
CA VAL A 24 -10.68 6.01 28.54
C VAL A 24 -11.37 5.40 27.34
N THR A 25 -10.75 5.53 26.18
CA THR A 25 -11.28 5.00 24.92
C THR A 25 -10.31 3.97 24.34
N ILE A 26 -10.80 2.77 24.07
CA ILE A 26 -10.07 1.72 23.37
C ILE A 26 -10.53 1.72 21.91
N ALA A 27 -9.59 1.84 21.00
CA ALA A 27 -9.90 1.97 19.59
C ALA A 27 -8.78 1.41 18.70
N THR A 28 -9.07 1.14 17.44
CA THR A 28 -8.04 0.83 16.44
C THR A 28 -7.20 2.08 16.11
N ASN A 29 -6.04 1.88 15.53
CA ASN A 29 -5.15 2.97 15.09
C ASN A 29 -5.80 3.92 14.06
N MET A 30 -6.82 3.44 13.32
CA MET A 30 -7.56 4.20 12.32
C MET A 30 -8.83 4.87 12.86
N ALA A 31 -9.27 4.51 14.06
CA ALA A 31 -10.49 5.04 14.66
C ALA A 31 -10.45 6.57 14.77
N GLY A 32 -11.57 7.19 14.46
CA GLY A 32 -11.72 8.65 14.48
C GLY A 32 -10.86 9.38 13.44
N ARG A 33 -10.45 8.75 12.35
CA ARG A 33 -9.78 9.44 11.25
C ARG A 33 -10.72 10.51 10.67
N GLY A 34 -10.27 11.78 10.70
CA GLY A 34 -11.08 12.92 10.28
C GLY A 34 -11.94 13.50 11.41
N THR A 35 -11.99 12.89 12.59
CA THR A 35 -12.67 13.43 13.77
C THR A 35 -11.68 14.23 14.61
N ASP A 36 -12.08 15.41 15.04
CA ASP A 36 -11.31 16.25 15.97
C ASP A 36 -11.70 15.93 17.41
N ILE A 37 -10.72 15.58 18.24
CA ILE A 37 -10.90 15.29 19.65
C ILE A 37 -10.72 16.60 20.41
N LYS A 38 -11.83 17.19 20.87
CA LYS A 38 -11.81 18.42 21.66
C LYS A 38 -11.62 18.08 23.12
N LEU A 39 -10.60 18.66 23.74
CA LEU A 39 -10.31 18.48 25.16
C LEU A 39 -11.12 19.48 25.98
N ASP A 40 -11.68 19.02 27.09
CA ASP A 40 -12.23 19.90 28.10
C ASP A 40 -11.10 20.58 28.92
N ASP A 41 -11.45 21.61 29.71
CA ASP A 41 -10.47 22.40 30.43
C ASP A 41 -9.78 21.58 31.53
N GLU A 42 -10.47 20.61 32.14
CA GLU A 42 -9.91 19.70 33.14
C GLU A 42 -8.90 18.74 32.52
N ALA A 43 -9.19 18.18 31.36
CA ALA A 43 -8.26 17.34 30.61
C ALA A 43 -7.01 18.11 30.19
N LYS A 44 -7.16 19.37 29.74
CA LYS A 44 -6.01 20.23 29.42
C LYS A 44 -5.14 20.52 30.63
N ALA A 45 -5.77 20.82 31.78
CA ALA A 45 -5.07 21.07 33.05
C ALA A 45 -4.34 19.81 33.55
N ALA A 46 -4.89 18.61 33.26
CA ALA A 46 -4.28 17.31 33.61
C ALA A 46 -3.11 16.90 32.70
N GLY A 47 -2.80 17.66 31.64
CA GLY A 47 -1.71 17.39 30.71
C GLY A 47 -2.17 16.96 29.32
N GLY A 48 -3.47 17.01 29.04
CA GLY A 48 -4.07 16.76 27.72
C GLY A 48 -4.29 15.30 27.38
N LEU A 49 -4.42 15.02 26.10
CA LEU A 49 -4.71 13.66 25.62
C LEU A 49 -3.45 12.81 25.66
N LYS A 50 -3.53 11.68 26.38
CA LYS A 50 -2.49 10.65 26.41
C LYS A 50 -2.84 9.52 25.46
N ILE A 51 -2.00 9.31 24.45
CA ILE A 51 -2.10 8.21 23.50
C ILE A 51 -1.20 7.05 23.96
N ILE A 52 -1.80 5.87 24.11
CA ILE A 52 -1.08 4.65 24.41
C ILE A 52 -1.28 3.70 23.23
N GLY A 53 -0.18 3.41 22.50
CA GLY A 53 -0.16 2.39 21.47
C GLY A 53 0.37 1.08 22.06
N THR A 54 -0.35 -0.03 21.84
CA THR A 54 0.04 -1.35 22.35
C THR A 54 0.84 -2.16 21.34
N GLU A 55 0.93 -1.68 20.10
CA GLU A 55 1.77 -2.23 19.04
C GLU A 55 2.14 -1.16 18.03
N ARG A 56 3.11 -1.44 17.16
CA ARG A 56 3.48 -0.58 16.04
C ARG A 56 2.83 -1.06 14.75
N HIS A 57 2.39 -0.11 13.96
CA HIS A 57 1.95 -0.41 12.60
C HIS A 57 3.16 -0.67 11.68
N GLU A 58 2.93 -1.38 10.57
CA GLU A 58 3.95 -1.61 9.53
C GLU A 58 4.47 -0.31 8.89
N SER A 59 3.67 0.75 8.90
CA SER A 59 4.02 2.05 8.35
C SER A 59 4.19 3.09 9.45
N ARG A 60 5.37 3.73 9.47
CA ARG A 60 5.68 4.84 10.36
C ARG A 60 4.69 6.00 10.22
N ARG A 61 4.16 6.21 9.01
CA ARG A 61 3.16 7.26 8.75
C ARG A 61 1.90 7.06 9.57
N ILE A 62 1.44 5.82 9.73
CA ILE A 62 0.24 5.50 10.51
C ILE A 62 0.51 5.69 12.00
N ASP A 63 1.67 5.29 12.50
CA ASP A 63 2.08 5.57 13.87
C ASP A 63 2.10 7.09 14.16
N ASN A 64 2.63 7.88 13.22
CA ASN A 64 2.64 9.34 13.35
C ASN A 64 1.24 9.95 13.29
N GLN A 65 0.31 9.37 12.52
CA GLN A 65 -1.10 9.79 12.53
C GLN A 65 -1.76 9.54 13.88
N LEU A 66 -1.44 8.40 14.53
CA LEU A 66 -1.92 8.10 15.86
C LEU A 66 -1.31 9.08 16.89
N ARG A 67 0.00 9.28 16.87
CA ARG A 67 0.69 10.25 17.72
C ARG A 67 0.13 11.67 17.57
N GLY A 68 -0.12 12.08 16.33
CA GLY A 68 -0.64 13.40 15.99
C GLY A 68 -2.09 13.64 16.41
N ARG A 69 -2.74 12.72 17.12
CA ARG A 69 -4.02 12.96 17.77
C ARG A 69 -3.87 13.67 19.10
N SER A 70 -2.73 13.53 19.76
CA SER A 70 -2.38 14.34 20.94
C SER A 70 -1.66 15.62 20.53
N GLY A 71 -1.75 16.66 21.33
CA GLY A 71 -1.09 17.94 21.07
C GLY A 71 -1.66 18.74 19.90
N ARG A 72 -2.90 18.52 19.51
CA ARG A 72 -3.55 19.28 18.43
C ARG A 72 -3.90 20.70 18.90
N GLN A 73 -3.88 21.64 17.96
CA GLN A 73 -4.26 23.05 18.19
C GLN A 73 -3.48 23.74 19.30
N GLY A 74 -2.30 23.24 19.64
CA GLY A 74 -1.48 23.77 20.75
C GLY A 74 -1.86 23.25 22.12
N ASP A 75 -2.81 22.33 22.22
CA ASP A 75 -3.16 21.66 23.47
C ASP A 75 -2.00 20.76 23.95
N PRO A 76 -1.83 20.58 25.26
CA PRO A 76 -0.86 19.63 25.80
C PRO A 76 -1.24 18.20 25.43
N GLY A 77 -0.27 17.30 25.42
CA GLY A 77 -0.53 15.90 25.16
C GLY A 77 0.74 15.04 25.14
N GLU A 78 0.56 13.77 25.34
CA GLU A 78 1.64 12.79 25.38
C GLU A 78 1.28 11.56 24.51
N SER A 79 2.28 10.96 23.89
CA SER A 79 2.12 9.68 23.22
C SER A 79 3.20 8.69 23.59
N ARG A 80 2.81 7.46 23.92
CA ARG A 80 3.75 6.38 24.27
C ARG A 80 3.33 5.08 23.62
N PHE A 81 4.32 4.34 23.09
CA PHE A 81 4.10 3.01 22.55
C PHE A 81 4.73 1.98 23.48
N TYR A 82 3.97 0.94 23.80
CA TYR A 82 4.42 -0.27 24.47
C TYR A 82 4.38 -1.38 23.44
N ILE A 83 5.51 -2.03 23.18
CA ILE A 83 5.68 -3.04 22.16
C ILE A 83 6.32 -4.27 22.76
N SER A 84 5.98 -5.44 22.25
CA SER A 84 6.64 -6.70 22.54
C SER A 84 7.69 -7.02 21.48
N LEU A 85 8.74 -7.71 21.85
CA LEU A 85 9.67 -8.31 20.90
C LEU A 85 9.05 -9.47 20.12
N GLU A 86 7.91 -9.98 20.59
CA GLU A 86 7.11 -11.01 19.94
C GLU A 86 6.09 -10.46 18.94
N ASP A 87 5.90 -9.13 18.89
CA ASP A 87 5.02 -8.49 17.91
C ASP A 87 5.45 -8.85 16.48
N ASP A 88 4.49 -9.00 15.57
CA ASP A 88 4.73 -9.44 14.20
C ASP A 88 5.78 -8.61 13.47
N LEU A 89 5.81 -7.30 13.70
CA LEU A 89 6.82 -6.40 13.15
C LEU A 89 8.23 -6.82 13.57
N MET A 90 8.42 -7.15 14.85
CA MET A 90 9.71 -7.53 15.41
C MET A 90 10.07 -8.97 15.04
N ARG A 91 9.10 -9.88 15.00
CA ARG A 91 9.29 -11.28 14.62
C ARG A 91 9.71 -11.44 13.16
N LEU A 92 9.08 -10.69 12.24
CA LEU A 92 9.33 -10.82 10.79
C LEU A 92 10.54 -10.03 10.31
N PHE A 93 10.80 -8.88 10.93
CA PHE A 93 11.80 -7.92 10.43
C PHE A 93 12.78 -7.45 11.49
N GLY A 94 12.56 -7.83 12.76
CA GLY A 94 13.52 -7.64 13.84
C GLY A 94 14.78 -8.45 13.58
N SER A 95 15.93 -7.92 14.00
CA SER A 95 17.18 -8.63 13.86
C SER A 95 17.26 -9.76 14.89
N GLU A 96 17.45 -11.01 14.46
CA GLU A 96 17.75 -12.15 15.35
C GLU A 96 18.94 -11.85 16.27
N ARG A 97 19.89 -11.03 15.78
CA ARG A 97 21.03 -10.56 16.58
C ARG A 97 20.58 -9.68 17.75
N LEU A 98 19.52 -8.90 17.60
CA LEU A 98 18.97 -8.06 18.67
C LEU A 98 18.33 -8.94 19.74
N MET A 99 17.52 -9.93 19.32
CA MET A 99 16.92 -10.92 20.24
C MET A 99 17.98 -11.69 21.00
N SER A 100 18.99 -12.17 20.31
CA SER A 100 20.12 -12.88 20.94
C SER A 100 20.90 -12.00 21.92
N ALA A 101 21.09 -10.73 21.62
CA ALA A 101 21.76 -9.78 22.49
C ALA A 101 20.96 -9.52 23.79
N PHE A 102 19.64 -9.36 23.70
CA PHE A 102 18.79 -9.20 24.87
C PHE A 102 18.73 -10.46 25.73
N ASN A 103 18.62 -11.63 25.11
CA ASN A 103 18.68 -12.91 25.80
C ASN A 103 20.02 -13.11 26.50
N ALA A 104 21.14 -12.71 25.88
CA ALA A 104 22.49 -12.80 26.47
C ALA A 104 22.69 -11.82 27.64
N LEU A 105 22.00 -10.67 27.64
CA LEU A 105 22.02 -9.70 28.73
C LEU A 105 21.18 -10.13 29.92
N GLY A 106 20.43 -11.23 29.81
CA GLY A 106 19.64 -11.79 30.92
C GLY A 106 18.56 -10.85 31.43
N VAL A 107 17.98 -10.01 30.53
CA VAL A 107 16.91 -9.09 30.92
C VAL A 107 15.67 -9.92 31.30
N PRO A 108 15.08 -9.71 32.51
CA PRO A 108 13.88 -10.42 32.92
C PRO A 108 12.71 -10.21 31.93
N GLU A 109 11.91 -11.24 31.68
CA GLU A 109 10.80 -11.19 30.70
C GLU A 109 9.75 -10.10 30.95
N ASN A 110 9.65 -9.61 32.19
CA ASN A 110 8.67 -8.60 32.61
C ASN A 110 9.29 -7.20 32.83
N GLU A 111 10.53 -6.98 32.45
CA GLU A 111 11.19 -5.68 32.64
C GLU A 111 11.02 -4.80 31.39
N GLN A 112 10.67 -3.54 31.64
CA GLN A 112 10.55 -2.55 30.56
C GLN A 112 11.93 -2.12 30.10
N ILE A 113 12.20 -2.30 28.80
CA ILE A 113 13.48 -1.92 28.19
C ILE A 113 13.30 -0.60 27.45
N GLU A 114 13.96 0.45 27.88
CA GLU A 114 14.04 1.72 27.16
C GLU A 114 15.46 1.91 26.61
N HIS A 115 15.66 1.59 25.33
CA HIS A 115 16.96 1.75 24.69
C HIS A 115 16.87 2.29 23.28
N LYS A 116 17.75 3.24 22.94
CA LYS A 116 17.78 3.86 21.59
C LYS A 116 18.00 2.85 20.46
N MET A 117 18.74 1.75 20.74
CA MET A 117 18.92 0.68 19.76
C MET A 117 17.61 0.00 19.37
N LEU A 118 16.70 -0.19 20.33
CA LEU A 118 15.39 -0.79 20.07
C LEU A 118 14.55 0.11 19.16
N THR A 119 14.51 1.41 19.45
CA THR A 119 13.84 2.38 18.58
C THR A 119 14.39 2.35 17.15
N SER A 120 15.72 2.32 17.02
CA SER A 120 16.35 2.24 15.68
C SER A 120 16.07 0.92 14.97
N ALA A 121 15.99 -0.20 15.68
CA ALA A 121 15.66 -1.50 15.11
C ALA A 121 14.23 -1.52 14.58
N ILE A 122 13.27 -0.96 15.33
CA ILE A 122 11.87 -0.83 14.91
C ILE A 122 11.76 0.04 13.67
N GLU A 123 12.41 1.20 13.64
CA GLU A 123 12.41 2.09 12.48
C GLU A 123 12.97 1.41 11.23
N LYS A 124 14.04 0.62 11.37
CA LYS A 124 14.62 -0.14 10.26
C LYS A 124 13.68 -1.25 9.78
N ALA A 125 13.00 -1.94 10.72
CA ALA A 125 12.00 -2.94 10.39
C ALA A 125 10.84 -2.33 9.58
N GLN A 126 10.26 -1.22 10.05
CA GLN A 126 9.22 -0.49 9.33
C GLN A 126 9.67 -0.05 7.93
N MET A 127 10.88 0.51 7.82
CA MET A 127 11.44 0.94 6.53
C MET A 127 11.58 -0.23 5.56
N LYS A 128 11.97 -1.41 6.03
CA LYS A 128 12.09 -2.61 5.20
C LYS A 128 10.75 -3.06 4.64
N ILE A 129 9.70 -3.05 5.46
CA ILE A 129 8.32 -3.35 5.03
C ILE A 129 7.84 -2.31 4.03
N GLU A 130 8.01 -1.02 4.34
CA GLU A 130 7.58 0.07 3.44
C GLU A 130 8.24 -0.04 2.08
N ASN A 131 9.54 -0.35 2.01
CA ASN A 131 10.28 -0.54 0.77
C ASN A 131 9.77 -1.76 -0.02
N ASN A 132 9.50 -2.88 0.66
CA ASN A 132 8.93 -4.06 0.02
C ASN A 132 7.54 -3.76 -0.57
N ASN A 133 6.66 -3.16 0.22
CA ASN A 133 5.32 -2.77 -0.21
C ASN A 133 5.34 -1.70 -1.33
N PHE A 134 6.34 -0.81 -1.30
CA PHE A 134 6.57 0.15 -2.38
C PHE A 134 6.95 -0.57 -3.68
N GLY A 135 7.88 -1.54 -3.61
CA GLY A 135 8.28 -2.34 -4.77
C GLY A 135 7.10 -3.07 -5.42
N ILE A 136 6.27 -3.72 -4.60
CA ILE A 136 5.05 -4.41 -5.09
C ILE A 136 4.11 -3.43 -5.79
N ARG A 137 3.84 -2.27 -5.18
CA ARG A 137 2.97 -1.25 -5.79
C ARG A 137 3.56 -0.66 -7.06
N LYS A 138 4.88 -0.45 -7.09
CA LYS A 138 5.58 0.05 -8.29
C LYS A 138 5.41 -0.92 -9.46
N ASN A 139 5.66 -2.20 -9.25
CA ASN A 139 5.48 -3.22 -10.27
C ASN A 139 4.02 -3.25 -10.78
N LEU A 140 3.05 -3.15 -9.87
CA LEU A 140 1.64 -3.10 -10.25
C LEU A 140 1.32 -1.89 -11.16
N LEU A 141 1.88 -0.72 -10.84
CA LEU A 141 1.72 0.48 -11.66
C LEU A 141 2.41 0.36 -13.03
N GLU A 142 3.56 -0.31 -13.09
CA GLU A 142 4.26 -0.56 -14.37
C GLU A 142 3.42 -1.47 -15.29
N TYR A 143 2.77 -2.52 -14.74
CA TYR A 143 1.82 -3.33 -15.51
C TYR A 143 0.59 -2.51 -15.97
N ASP A 144 0.05 -1.69 -15.08
CA ASP A 144 -1.12 -0.86 -15.37
C ASP A 144 -0.83 0.19 -16.45
N GLN A 145 0.42 0.70 -16.51
CA GLN A 145 0.88 1.61 -17.55
C GLN A 145 0.80 0.98 -18.94
N VAL A 146 1.27 -0.26 -19.11
CA VAL A 146 1.19 -0.98 -20.38
C VAL A 146 -0.25 -1.13 -20.84
N MET A 147 -1.15 -1.49 -19.92
CA MET A 147 -2.58 -1.60 -20.21
C MET A 147 -3.21 -0.25 -20.59
N ASN A 148 -2.75 0.84 -19.97
CA ASN A 148 -3.22 2.18 -20.30
C ASN A 148 -2.73 2.63 -21.68
N GLU A 149 -1.48 2.36 -22.04
CA GLU A 149 -0.94 2.65 -23.37
C GLU A 149 -1.73 1.91 -24.47
N GLN A 150 -2.04 0.63 -24.27
CA GLN A 150 -2.88 -0.13 -25.18
C GLN A 150 -4.29 0.47 -25.29
N ARG A 151 -4.86 0.89 -24.15
CA ARG A 151 -6.18 1.52 -24.10
C ARG A 151 -6.19 2.85 -24.85
N GLU A 152 -5.16 3.68 -24.67
CA GLU A 152 -5.03 4.95 -25.38
C GLU A 152 -4.98 4.78 -26.89
N ILE A 153 -4.23 3.78 -27.40
CA ILE A 153 -4.19 3.45 -28.83
C ILE A 153 -5.58 3.10 -29.36
N ILE A 154 -6.26 2.17 -28.66
CA ILE A 154 -7.61 1.73 -29.07
C ILE A 154 -8.61 2.89 -29.04
N TYR A 155 -8.57 3.73 -28.00
CA TYR A 155 -9.46 4.88 -27.90
C TYR A 155 -9.14 5.97 -28.93
N ALA A 156 -7.88 6.17 -29.27
CA ALA A 156 -7.49 7.09 -30.34
C ALA A 156 -8.04 6.64 -31.70
N GLU A 157 -7.89 5.35 -32.02
CA GLU A 157 -8.45 4.81 -33.27
C GLU A 157 -9.99 4.88 -33.29
N ARG A 158 -10.64 4.50 -32.18
CA ARG A 158 -12.09 4.63 -32.04
C ARG A 158 -12.55 6.07 -32.28
N ARG A 159 -11.82 7.05 -31.75
CA ARG A 159 -12.15 8.47 -31.92
C ARG A 159 -12.05 8.91 -33.37
N ARG A 160 -11.00 8.46 -34.08
CA ARG A 160 -10.84 8.74 -35.50
C ARG A 160 -12.04 8.23 -36.32
N VAL A 161 -12.54 7.04 -36.01
CA VAL A 161 -13.74 6.48 -36.64
C VAL A 161 -14.98 7.33 -36.35
N LEU A 162 -15.15 7.73 -35.07
CA LEU A 162 -16.31 8.55 -34.66
C LEU A 162 -16.27 9.96 -35.25
N ASP A 163 -15.08 10.52 -35.45
CA ASP A 163 -14.87 11.84 -36.06
C ASP A 163 -15.05 11.78 -37.62
N GLY A 164 -15.33 10.59 -38.18
CA GLY A 164 -15.64 10.38 -39.60
C GLY A 164 -14.42 10.30 -40.52
N GLU A 165 -13.22 10.06 -39.95
CA GLU A 165 -12.03 9.80 -40.76
C GLU A 165 -12.16 8.49 -41.53
N SER A 166 -11.67 8.48 -42.80
CA SER A 166 -11.64 7.26 -43.62
C SER A 166 -10.61 6.29 -43.06
N MET A 167 -11.06 5.12 -42.62
CA MET A 167 -10.17 4.04 -42.14
C MET A 167 -9.68 3.13 -43.28
N ARG A 168 -9.99 3.43 -44.51
CA ARG A 168 -9.71 2.57 -45.66
C ARG A 168 -8.24 2.20 -45.77
N ASP A 169 -7.36 3.18 -45.69
CA ASP A 169 -5.91 2.95 -45.84
C ASP A 169 -5.35 2.16 -44.68
N SER A 170 -5.85 2.40 -43.44
CA SER A 170 -5.50 1.63 -42.26
C SER A 170 -5.93 0.16 -42.35
N ILE A 171 -7.12 -0.10 -42.88
CA ILE A 171 -7.65 -1.46 -43.12
C ILE A 171 -6.81 -2.18 -44.18
N TYR A 172 -6.48 -1.51 -45.28
CA TYR A 172 -5.62 -2.10 -46.31
C TYR A 172 -4.25 -2.44 -45.79
N LYS A 173 -3.68 -1.57 -44.94
CA LYS A 173 -2.41 -1.85 -44.29
C LYS A 173 -2.50 -3.08 -43.38
N MET A 174 -3.54 -3.18 -42.53
CA MET A 174 -3.76 -4.34 -41.68
C MET A 174 -3.89 -5.65 -42.48
N ILE A 175 -4.57 -5.59 -43.62
CA ILE A 175 -4.68 -6.76 -44.52
C ILE A 175 -3.34 -7.12 -45.12
N ALA A 176 -2.55 -6.14 -45.56
CA ALA A 176 -1.20 -6.38 -46.06
C ALA A 176 -0.30 -7.01 -45.00
N ASP A 177 -0.30 -6.47 -43.77
CA ASP A 177 0.49 -6.98 -42.63
C ASP A 177 0.10 -8.45 -42.31
N VAL A 178 -1.20 -8.80 -42.38
CA VAL A 178 -1.66 -10.17 -42.14
C VAL A 178 -1.19 -11.10 -43.28
N VAL A 179 -1.26 -10.67 -44.50
CA VAL A 179 -0.80 -11.45 -45.67
C VAL A 179 0.71 -11.64 -45.63
N GLU A 180 1.48 -10.59 -45.40
CA GLU A 180 2.95 -10.67 -45.24
C GLU A 180 3.34 -11.65 -44.14
N ASN A 181 2.75 -11.52 -42.93
CA ASN A 181 3.03 -12.44 -41.83
C ASN A 181 2.66 -13.89 -42.15
N ALA A 182 1.58 -14.13 -42.86
CA ALA A 182 1.19 -15.46 -43.30
C ALA A 182 2.21 -16.02 -44.31
N VAL A 183 2.58 -15.21 -45.30
CA VAL A 183 3.62 -15.58 -46.29
C VAL A 183 4.92 -15.93 -45.59
N ASP A 184 5.42 -15.06 -44.69
CA ASP A 184 6.68 -15.29 -43.95
C ASP A 184 6.63 -16.55 -43.09
N THR A 185 5.44 -16.92 -42.59
CA THR A 185 5.25 -18.10 -41.74
C THR A 185 5.29 -19.41 -42.55
N PHE A 186 4.66 -19.43 -43.72
CA PHE A 186 4.49 -20.65 -44.54
C PHE A 186 5.42 -20.71 -45.75
N ILE A 187 6.01 -19.60 -46.14
CA ILE A 187 6.96 -19.44 -47.25
C ILE A 187 8.14 -18.64 -46.74
N GLY A 188 9.07 -19.30 -46.01
CA GLY A 188 10.27 -18.66 -45.51
C GLY A 188 11.22 -18.28 -46.65
N ASP A 189 11.91 -17.13 -46.55
CA ASP A 189 12.86 -16.66 -47.55
C ASP A 189 14.02 -17.63 -47.81
N ASP A 190 14.35 -18.48 -46.83
CA ASP A 190 15.44 -19.50 -46.90
C ASP A 190 14.94 -20.88 -47.31
N GLN A 191 13.65 -21.06 -47.68
CA GLN A 191 13.09 -22.39 -48.04
C GLN A 191 13.02 -22.56 -49.54
N GLU A 192 13.37 -23.77 -50.00
CA GLU A 192 13.15 -24.12 -51.40
C GLU A 192 11.66 -24.24 -51.70
N PRO A 193 11.20 -23.91 -52.93
CA PRO A 193 9.78 -23.92 -53.31
C PRO A 193 9.02 -25.24 -53.07
N GLU A 194 9.75 -26.34 -52.98
CA GLU A 194 9.25 -27.69 -52.72
C GLU A 194 8.91 -27.89 -51.21
N GLU A 195 9.45 -27.05 -50.34
CA GLU A 195 9.24 -27.08 -48.89
C GLU A 195 8.12 -26.12 -48.42
N TRP A 196 7.57 -25.31 -49.31
CA TRP A 196 6.56 -24.36 -48.96
C TRP A 196 5.22 -25.01 -48.57
N ASP A 197 4.69 -24.65 -47.41
CA ASP A 197 3.36 -25.10 -46.96
C ASP A 197 2.20 -24.24 -47.53
N LEU A 198 1.96 -24.48 -48.81
CA LEU A 198 0.84 -23.77 -49.50
C LEU A 198 -0.54 -24.17 -48.97
N SER A 199 -0.68 -25.32 -48.32
CA SER A 199 -1.92 -25.78 -47.73
C SER A 199 -2.21 -24.99 -46.44
N GLY A 200 -1.23 -24.83 -45.58
CA GLY A 200 -1.34 -24.02 -44.35
C GLY A 200 -1.58 -22.53 -44.66
N LEU A 201 -0.89 -22.02 -45.67
CA LEU A 201 -1.13 -20.64 -46.14
C LEU A 201 -2.58 -20.44 -46.58
N ASN A 202 -3.12 -21.36 -47.39
CA ASN A 202 -4.48 -21.29 -47.90
C ASN A 202 -5.52 -21.39 -46.77
N GLU A 203 -5.31 -22.25 -45.76
CA GLU A 203 -6.20 -22.36 -44.61
C GLU A 203 -6.17 -21.11 -43.71
N THR A 204 -5.06 -20.38 -43.73
CA THR A 204 -4.89 -19.18 -42.88
C THR A 204 -5.50 -17.95 -43.54
N LEU A 205 -5.52 -17.86 -44.89
CA LEU A 205 -5.96 -16.69 -45.63
C LEU A 205 -7.39 -16.79 -46.21
N LEU A 206 -7.97 -17.99 -46.33
CA LEU A 206 -9.31 -18.27 -46.83
C LEU A 206 -10.22 -18.90 -45.81
#